data_0fa2e105cc09b3f619feef1011a755a2
#
_entry.id   0fa2e105cc09b3f619feef1011a755a2
#
_cell.length_a   1.000
_cell.length_b   1.000
_cell.length_c   1.000
_cell.angle_alpha   90.00
_cell.angle_beta   90.00
_cell.angle_gamma   90.00
#
_symmetry.space_group_name_H-M   'P 1'
#
loop_
_entity.id
_entity.type
_entity.pdbx_description
1 polymer ?
#
loop_
_entity_poly.entity_id
_entity_poly.type
_entity_poly.pdbx_seq_one_letter_code
_entity_poly.pdbx_strand_id
1 'polypeptide(L)'
;MNLRAAASLSSGADCSVLPPRPAGAAAPPIETGLSFEGLLHGKPGFQPRKPAPLAIAEIPEFLIKRQLAQSYAVYREAFDRLIAATDALARAPRDAAHASEYASLRKRQVEAGNSVLLHEFYFRNLSAHAVRPPTYVLANMTEHMGSIESWREDFTACARVAEAWAVLAYDPYDDRWHNVPLGEADAGGWVGGNPLVVCDVAEYAWSADYKARETYVARFVEHIDWNEVTARYHAVDRR
;
A
#
# COMPACT_ATOMS: atom_id res chain seq x y z
N MET A 1 -65.13 10.34 -6.33
CA MET A 1 -65.50 9.93 -7.70
C MET A 1 -64.29 10.16 -8.57
N ASN A 2 -63.82 9.10 -9.19
CA ASN A 2 -62.79 8.94 -10.23
C ASN A 2 -61.32 9.07 -9.83
N LEU A 3 -60.65 7.97 -9.64
CA LEU A 3 -60.03 6.99 -10.57
C LEU A 3 -58.83 7.58 -11.29
N ARG A 4 -57.65 7.24 -10.79
CA ARG A 4 -56.63 6.29 -11.26
C ARG A 4 -56.17 6.38 -12.71
N ALA A 5 -54.92 6.68 -12.89
CA ALA A 5 -54.15 6.03 -13.92
C ALA A 5 -52.82 5.55 -13.32
N ALA A 6 -52.65 4.25 -13.25
CA ALA A 6 -51.39 3.61 -12.92
C ALA A 6 -50.52 3.58 -14.20
N ALA A 7 -49.37 4.22 -14.17
CA ALA A 7 -48.37 4.05 -15.19
C ALA A 7 -47.51 2.83 -14.83
N SER A 8 -47.60 1.81 -15.64
CA SER A 8 -46.75 0.63 -15.63
C SER A 8 -45.35 1.03 -16.08
N LEU A 9 -44.38 0.94 -15.16
CA LEU A 9 -42.97 0.98 -15.54
C LEU A 9 -42.58 -0.38 -16.13
N SER A 10 -42.42 -0.40 -17.43
CA SER A 10 -41.80 -1.53 -18.14
C SER A 10 -40.31 -1.53 -17.82
N SER A 11 -39.88 -2.53 -17.11
CA SER A 11 -38.49 -2.91 -16.94
C SER A 11 -37.91 -3.43 -18.24
N GLY A 12 -36.96 -2.71 -18.79
CA GLY A 12 -36.13 -3.11 -19.89
C GLY A 12 -34.75 -2.54 -19.67
N ALA A 13 -34.04 -3.01 -18.63
CA ALA A 13 -32.61 -2.80 -18.57
C ALA A 13 -31.97 -3.74 -19.60
N ASP A 14 -31.76 -3.22 -20.79
CA ASP A 14 -30.94 -3.82 -21.80
C ASP A 14 -29.50 -3.88 -21.29
N CYS A 15 -29.10 -5.04 -20.80
CA CYS A 15 -27.73 -5.34 -20.46
C CYS A 15 -26.97 -5.45 -21.79
N SER A 16 -26.61 -4.33 -22.39
CA SER A 16 -25.77 -4.29 -23.57
C SER A 16 -24.41 -4.88 -23.19
N VAL A 17 -24.24 -6.14 -23.58
CA VAL A 17 -22.96 -6.84 -23.59
C VAL A 17 -21.97 -5.98 -24.37
N LEU A 18 -20.97 -5.44 -23.71
CA LEU A 18 -19.86 -4.75 -24.36
C LEU A 18 -19.31 -5.66 -25.47
N PRO A 19 -19.09 -5.13 -26.67
CA PRO A 19 -18.55 -5.93 -27.76
C PRO A 19 -17.21 -6.55 -27.34
N PRO A 20 -16.94 -7.81 -27.76
CA PRO A 20 -15.68 -8.45 -27.45
C PRO A 20 -14.53 -7.61 -27.99
N ARG A 21 -13.55 -7.35 -27.12
CA ARG A 21 -12.32 -6.63 -27.46
C ARG A 21 -11.65 -7.34 -28.64
N PRO A 22 -11.23 -6.64 -29.71
CA PRO A 22 -10.55 -7.29 -30.82
C PRO A 22 -9.32 -8.04 -30.32
N ALA A 23 -9.25 -9.33 -30.62
CA ALA A 23 -8.09 -10.15 -30.32
C ALA A 23 -6.91 -9.63 -31.15
N GLY A 24 -5.87 -9.11 -30.47
CA GLY A 24 -4.64 -8.75 -31.15
C GLY A 24 -3.96 -7.43 -30.76
N ALA A 25 -4.62 -6.54 -30.05
CA ALA A 25 -3.92 -5.38 -29.48
C ALA A 25 -3.46 -5.74 -28.07
N ALA A 26 -2.18 -6.08 -27.91
CA ALA A 26 -1.55 -6.06 -26.59
C ALA A 26 -1.81 -4.68 -26.01
N ALA A 27 -2.46 -4.60 -24.85
CA ALA A 27 -2.54 -3.36 -24.12
C ALA A 27 -1.11 -2.84 -23.95
N PRO A 28 -0.84 -1.53 -24.18
CA PRO A 28 0.47 -0.99 -23.89
C PRO A 28 0.80 -1.38 -22.45
N PRO A 29 2.06 -1.75 -22.15
CA PRO A 29 2.45 -2.03 -20.79
C PRO A 29 2.04 -0.80 -19.98
N ILE A 30 1.26 -1.02 -18.93
CA ILE A 30 1.01 0.01 -17.95
C ILE A 30 2.39 0.21 -17.31
N GLU A 31 3.11 1.23 -17.78
CA GLU A 31 4.27 1.73 -17.07
C GLU A 31 3.75 2.34 -15.76
N THR A 32 3.41 1.48 -14.83
CA THR A 32 3.27 1.89 -13.45
C THR A 32 4.67 2.31 -13.04
N GLY A 33 4.88 3.58 -12.70
CA GLY A 33 6.16 4.09 -12.18
C GLY A 33 6.61 3.37 -10.89
N LEU A 34 5.86 2.41 -10.43
CA LEU A 34 6.13 1.43 -9.40
C LEU A 34 6.80 0.21 -10.04
N SER A 35 8.03 0.34 -10.52
CA SER A 35 8.82 -0.82 -10.86
C SER A 35 9.31 -1.48 -9.58
N PHE A 36 8.44 -2.26 -8.95
CA PHE A 36 8.87 -3.24 -7.96
C PHE A 36 9.59 -4.35 -8.72
N GLU A 37 10.90 -4.25 -8.84
CA GLU A 37 11.68 -5.41 -9.23
C GLU A 37 11.41 -6.49 -8.18
N GLY A 38 10.51 -7.39 -8.46
CA GLY A 38 10.25 -8.51 -7.57
C GLY A 38 8.80 -8.89 -7.41
N LEU A 39 7.86 -7.98 -7.35
CA LEU A 39 6.47 -8.26 -7.04
C LEU A 39 5.54 -7.90 -8.20
N LEU A 40 4.65 -8.79 -8.56
CA LEU A 40 3.49 -8.58 -9.43
C LEU A 40 3.76 -8.02 -10.84
N HIS A 41 4.98 -8.06 -11.36
CA HIS A 41 5.28 -7.53 -12.67
C HIS A 41 4.56 -8.27 -13.78
N GLY A 42 3.45 -7.69 -14.27
CA GLY A 42 2.87 -7.96 -15.59
C GLY A 42 2.56 -9.42 -15.94
N LYS A 43 2.78 -10.35 -15.01
CA LYS A 43 2.52 -11.78 -15.20
C LYS A 43 1.22 -12.18 -14.52
N PRO A 44 0.43 -13.05 -15.12
CA PRO A 44 -0.74 -13.59 -14.47
C PRO A 44 -0.36 -14.32 -13.18
N GLY A 45 -0.98 -13.91 -12.08
CA GLY A 45 -0.76 -14.49 -10.77
C GLY A 45 0.45 -13.91 -10.04
N PHE A 46 0.42 -14.08 -8.73
CA PHE A 46 1.46 -13.65 -7.84
C PHE A 46 2.65 -14.62 -7.92
N GLN A 47 3.79 -14.14 -8.34
CA GLN A 47 5.03 -14.92 -8.37
C GLN A 47 6.10 -14.21 -7.54
N PRO A 48 6.36 -14.65 -6.30
CA PRO A 48 7.39 -14.07 -5.47
C PRO A 48 8.77 -14.27 -6.12
N ARG A 49 9.57 -13.21 -6.11
CA ARG A 49 10.97 -13.24 -6.54
C ARG A 49 11.88 -13.18 -5.31
N LYS A 50 13.15 -12.87 -5.53
CA LYS A 50 14.07 -12.59 -4.43
C LYS A 50 13.72 -11.26 -3.76
N PRO A 51 13.93 -11.12 -2.45
CA PRO A 51 13.78 -9.86 -1.76
C PRO A 51 14.59 -8.75 -2.44
N ALA A 52 14.02 -7.55 -2.55
CA ALA A 52 14.74 -6.38 -3.04
C ALA A 52 15.91 -6.05 -2.11
N PRO A 53 17.09 -5.70 -2.63
CA PRO A 53 18.21 -5.30 -1.78
C PRO A 53 17.87 -3.99 -1.05
N LEU A 54 18.37 -3.85 0.18
CA LEU A 54 18.26 -2.60 0.91
C LEU A 54 19.19 -1.57 0.26
N ALA A 55 18.64 -0.54 -0.34
CA ALA A 55 19.39 0.48 -1.06
C ALA A 55 20.15 1.45 -0.14
N ILE A 56 19.64 1.64 1.09
CA ILE A 56 20.18 2.59 2.08
C ILE A 56 20.67 1.78 3.28
N ALA A 57 21.95 1.93 3.64
CA ALA A 57 22.52 1.21 4.77
C ALA A 57 22.29 1.91 6.12
N GLU A 58 22.24 3.25 6.11
CA GLU A 58 21.90 4.11 7.25
C GLU A 58 21.44 5.47 6.75
N ILE A 59 20.71 6.20 7.58
CA ILE A 59 20.31 7.58 7.33
C ILE A 59 20.83 8.39 8.52
N PRO A 60 21.87 9.23 8.33
CA PRO A 60 22.44 10.04 9.39
C PRO A 60 21.34 10.83 10.14
N GLU A 61 21.46 10.88 11.47
CA GLU A 61 20.53 11.58 12.37
C GLU A 61 19.07 11.05 12.37
N PHE A 62 18.78 9.97 11.58
CA PHE A 62 17.44 9.36 11.54
C PHE A 62 17.49 7.86 11.85
N LEU A 63 18.08 7.03 11.01
CA LEU A 63 18.10 5.57 11.20
C LEU A 63 19.52 5.02 11.10
N ILE A 64 20.01 4.43 12.19
CA ILE A 64 21.30 3.73 12.16
C ILE A 64 21.19 2.41 11.39
N LYS A 65 22.37 1.95 10.94
CA LYS A 65 22.50 0.67 10.21
C LYS A 65 21.82 -0.51 10.90
N ARG A 66 21.93 -0.60 12.24
CA ARG A 66 21.33 -1.69 13.01
C ARG A 66 19.81 -1.66 12.93
N GLN A 67 19.18 -0.49 13.02
CA GLN A 67 17.73 -0.34 12.94
C GLN A 67 17.20 -0.74 11.56
N LEU A 68 17.83 -0.25 10.49
CA LEU A 68 17.47 -0.63 9.12
C LEU A 68 17.68 -2.12 8.86
N ALA A 69 18.76 -2.72 9.37
CA ALA A 69 19.01 -4.15 9.25
C ALA A 69 17.93 -4.99 9.95
N GLN A 70 17.40 -4.52 11.08
CA GLN A 70 16.32 -5.17 11.82
C GLN A 70 15.01 -5.15 11.01
N SER A 71 14.60 -4.00 10.49
CA SER A 71 13.42 -3.87 9.62
C SER A 71 13.57 -4.72 8.35
N TYR A 72 14.77 -4.75 7.78
CA TYR A 72 15.06 -5.57 6.61
C TYR A 72 15.01 -7.09 6.89
N ALA A 73 15.37 -7.51 8.09
CA ALA A 73 15.23 -8.91 8.51
C ALA A 73 13.75 -9.32 8.57
N VAL A 74 12.88 -8.47 9.13
CA VAL A 74 11.43 -8.71 9.18
C VAL A 74 10.83 -8.79 7.75
N TYR A 75 11.25 -7.90 6.86
CA TYR A 75 10.88 -7.96 5.45
C TYR A 75 11.27 -9.29 4.78
N ARG A 76 12.49 -9.77 5.00
CA ARG A 76 12.94 -11.07 4.46
C ARG A 76 12.12 -12.23 4.99
N GLU A 77 11.83 -12.25 6.28
CA GLU A 77 10.97 -13.26 6.89
C GLU A 77 9.55 -13.24 6.31
N ALA A 78 8.99 -12.04 6.06
CA ALA A 78 7.70 -11.91 5.39
C ALA A 78 7.75 -12.49 3.98
N PHE A 79 8.85 -12.28 3.26
CA PHE A 79 9.07 -12.83 1.93
C PHE A 79 9.10 -14.36 1.93
N ASP A 80 9.84 -14.96 2.87
CA ASP A 80 9.92 -16.41 3.03
C ASP A 80 8.53 -17.01 3.38
N ARG A 81 7.76 -16.35 4.28
CA ARG A 81 6.38 -16.74 4.59
C ARG A 81 5.47 -16.68 3.37
N LEU A 82 5.63 -15.67 2.52
CA LEU A 82 4.85 -15.50 1.30
C LEU A 82 5.12 -16.63 0.30
N ILE A 83 6.39 -16.98 0.08
CA ILE A 83 6.78 -18.12 -0.77
C ILE A 83 6.16 -19.40 -0.21
N ALA A 84 6.35 -19.68 1.07
CA ALA A 84 5.84 -20.89 1.71
C ALA A 84 4.30 -20.99 1.61
N ALA A 85 3.58 -19.91 1.85
CA ALA A 85 2.11 -19.87 1.74
C ALA A 85 1.65 -20.07 0.28
N THR A 86 2.35 -19.47 -0.68
CA THR A 86 2.03 -19.60 -2.11
C THR A 86 2.24 -21.02 -2.59
N ASP A 87 3.35 -21.65 -2.21
CA ASP A 87 3.67 -23.05 -2.54
C ASP A 87 2.69 -24.03 -1.90
N ALA A 88 2.31 -23.79 -0.65
CA ALA A 88 1.30 -24.59 0.04
C ALA A 88 -0.08 -24.47 -0.65
N LEU A 89 -0.49 -23.26 -1.02
CA LEU A 89 -1.74 -23.03 -1.75
C LEU A 89 -1.78 -23.68 -3.13
N ALA A 90 -0.63 -23.76 -3.83
CA ALA A 90 -0.57 -24.44 -5.12
C ALA A 90 -0.92 -25.93 -5.01
N ARG A 91 -0.66 -26.55 -3.87
CA ARG A 91 -0.89 -27.97 -3.58
C ARG A 91 -2.16 -28.24 -2.75
N ALA A 92 -2.74 -27.21 -2.15
CA ALA A 92 -3.86 -27.36 -1.24
C ALA A 92 -5.12 -27.88 -1.95
N PRO A 93 -5.83 -28.86 -1.37
CA PRO A 93 -7.14 -29.26 -1.84
C PRO A 93 -8.14 -28.09 -1.76
N ARG A 94 -9.13 -28.08 -2.66
CA ARG A 94 -10.14 -27.00 -2.77
C ARG A 94 -11.57 -27.48 -2.51
N ASP A 95 -11.71 -28.70 -1.99
CA ASP A 95 -12.99 -29.28 -1.61
C ASP A 95 -13.47 -28.79 -0.22
N ALA A 96 -14.72 -29.03 0.08
CA ALA A 96 -15.35 -28.58 1.32
C ALA A 96 -14.71 -29.15 2.60
N ALA A 97 -14.12 -30.35 2.53
CA ALA A 97 -13.50 -30.98 3.69
C ALA A 97 -12.21 -30.26 4.13
N HIS A 98 -11.52 -29.59 3.20
CA HIS A 98 -10.29 -28.84 3.45
C HIS A 98 -10.47 -27.31 3.48
N ALA A 99 -11.72 -26.82 3.53
CA ALA A 99 -12.01 -25.38 3.48
C ALA A 99 -11.30 -24.57 4.58
N SER A 100 -11.19 -25.09 5.79
CA SER A 100 -10.53 -24.41 6.90
C SER A 100 -9.01 -24.26 6.67
N GLU A 101 -8.38 -25.32 6.19
CA GLU A 101 -6.95 -25.29 5.83
C GLU A 101 -6.69 -24.30 4.71
N TYR A 102 -7.49 -24.36 3.65
CA TYR A 102 -7.38 -23.42 2.51
C TYR A 102 -7.56 -21.97 2.97
N ALA A 103 -8.56 -21.68 3.82
CA ALA A 103 -8.78 -20.34 4.36
C ALA A 103 -7.57 -19.83 5.16
N SER A 104 -7.00 -20.70 6.02
CA SER A 104 -5.81 -20.37 6.80
C SER A 104 -4.60 -20.07 5.91
N LEU A 105 -4.38 -20.84 4.85
CA LEU A 105 -3.31 -20.60 3.89
C LEU A 105 -3.52 -19.30 3.12
N ARG A 106 -4.75 -18.98 2.72
CA ARG A 106 -5.08 -17.69 2.06
C ARG A 106 -4.83 -16.52 2.98
N LYS A 107 -5.24 -16.61 4.23
CA LYS A 107 -4.97 -15.56 5.22
C LYS A 107 -3.46 -15.31 5.33
N ARG A 108 -2.66 -16.35 5.55
CA ARG A 108 -1.19 -16.24 5.62
C ARG A 108 -0.57 -15.65 4.36
N GLN A 109 -1.09 -16.00 3.19
CA GLN A 109 -0.60 -15.41 1.93
C GLN A 109 -0.88 -13.92 1.87
N VAL A 110 -2.09 -13.47 2.24
CA VAL A 110 -2.46 -12.05 2.26
C VAL A 110 -1.61 -11.28 3.26
N GLU A 111 -1.48 -11.77 4.49
CA GLU A 111 -0.66 -11.16 5.54
C GLU A 111 0.80 -11.01 5.08
N ALA A 112 1.39 -12.08 4.58
CA ALA A 112 2.78 -12.05 4.12
C ALA A 112 2.96 -11.14 2.89
N GLY A 113 2.02 -11.18 1.94
CA GLY A 113 2.06 -10.35 0.73
C GLY A 113 1.96 -8.86 1.06
N ASN A 114 1.02 -8.49 1.94
CA ASN A 114 0.88 -7.11 2.40
C ASN A 114 2.12 -6.64 3.17
N SER A 115 2.66 -7.50 4.06
CA SER A 115 3.87 -7.17 4.80
C SER A 115 5.06 -6.91 3.87
N VAL A 116 5.25 -7.75 2.84
CA VAL A 116 6.29 -7.54 1.83
C VAL A 116 6.11 -6.21 1.12
N LEU A 117 4.89 -5.92 0.63
CA LEU A 117 4.58 -4.67 -0.09
C LEU A 117 4.80 -3.44 0.79
N LEU A 118 4.28 -3.45 2.02
CA LEU A 118 4.39 -2.32 2.94
C LEU A 118 5.86 -2.02 3.29
N HIS A 119 6.70 -3.04 3.50
CA HIS A 119 8.13 -2.84 3.71
C HIS A 119 8.83 -2.27 2.47
N GLU A 120 8.49 -2.72 1.26
CA GLU A 120 9.07 -2.18 0.04
C GLU A 120 8.66 -0.71 -0.16
N PHE A 121 7.39 -0.37 0.10
CA PHE A 121 6.93 1.02 0.11
C PHE A 121 7.67 1.86 1.16
N TYR A 122 7.82 1.34 2.38
CA TYR A 122 8.53 2.00 3.46
C TYR A 122 9.99 2.30 3.08
N PHE A 123 10.76 1.29 2.66
CA PHE A 123 12.17 1.50 2.30
C PHE A 123 12.36 2.49 1.16
N ARG A 124 11.44 2.52 0.21
CA ARG A 124 11.46 3.48 -0.90
C ARG A 124 10.99 4.89 -0.49
N ASN A 125 10.26 5.02 0.60
CA ASN A 125 9.93 6.33 1.14
C ASN A 125 11.10 7.01 1.85
N LEU A 126 12.18 6.28 2.16
CA LEU A 126 13.29 6.80 2.94
C LEU A 126 14.24 7.58 2.04
N SER A 127 14.51 8.83 2.42
CA SER A 127 15.57 9.65 1.84
C SER A 127 16.74 9.76 2.81
N ALA A 128 17.97 9.67 2.27
CA ALA A 128 19.19 9.90 3.05
C ALA A 128 19.32 11.34 3.55
N HIS A 129 18.58 12.27 2.97
CA HIS A 129 18.59 13.69 3.32
C HIS A 129 17.17 14.21 3.44
N ALA A 130 16.97 15.24 4.27
CA ALA A 130 15.67 15.92 4.34
C ALA A 130 15.34 16.53 2.97
N VAL A 131 14.19 16.14 2.41
CA VAL A 131 13.68 16.60 1.12
C VAL A 131 12.43 17.43 1.36
N ARG A 132 12.38 18.60 0.76
CA ARG A 132 11.15 19.41 0.77
C ARG A 132 10.15 18.88 -0.24
N PRO A 133 8.86 18.82 0.12
CA PRO A 133 7.84 18.47 -0.84
C PRO A 133 7.87 19.43 -2.04
N PRO A 134 7.81 18.93 -3.28
CA PRO A 134 7.70 19.79 -4.47
C PRO A 134 6.36 20.53 -4.47
N THR A 135 6.28 21.64 -5.21
CA THR A 135 5.08 22.51 -5.27
C THR A 135 3.81 21.72 -5.60
N TYR A 136 3.92 20.74 -6.47
CA TYR A 136 2.81 19.86 -6.83
C TYR A 136 2.27 19.05 -5.63
N VAL A 137 3.14 18.45 -4.82
CA VAL A 137 2.73 17.75 -3.61
C VAL A 137 2.09 18.70 -2.61
N LEU A 138 2.66 19.90 -2.44
CA LEU A 138 2.08 20.92 -1.57
C LEU A 138 0.68 21.36 -2.03
N ALA A 139 0.45 21.47 -3.34
CA ALA A 139 -0.87 21.78 -3.89
C ALA A 139 -1.89 20.67 -3.56
N ASN A 140 -1.53 19.41 -3.77
CA ASN A 140 -2.40 18.27 -3.41
C ASN A 140 -2.64 18.20 -1.89
N MET A 141 -1.59 18.42 -1.07
CA MET A 141 -1.78 18.49 0.39
C MET A 141 -2.77 19.58 0.79
N THR A 142 -2.70 20.74 0.15
CA THR A 142 -3.63 21.83 0.40
C THR A 142 -5.05 21.47 -0.03
N GLU A 143 -5.20 20.86 -1.19
CA GLU A 143 -6.52 20.46 -1.71
C GLU A 143 -7.19 19.36 -0.88
N HIS A 144 -6.42 18.32 -0.48
CA HIS A 144 -6.97 17.16 0.17
C HIS A 144 -6.97 17.25 1.70
N MET A 145 -6.00 17.97 2.30
CA MET A 145 -5.74 18.00 3.75
C MET A 145 -5.73 19.42 4.35
N GLY A 146 -5.96 20.45 3.53
CA GLY A 146 -5.93 21.85 3.96
C GLY A 146 -4.55 22.49 3.96
N SER A 147 -3.53 21.80 4.44
CA SER A 147 -2.12 22.22 4.37
C SER A 147 -1.18 21.03 4.64
N ILE A 148 0.11 21.22 4.44
CA ILE A 148 1.11 20.21 4.81
C ILE A 148 1.23 20.07 6.32
N GLU A 149 1.02 21.15 7.08
CA GLU A 149 1.02 21.14 8.53
C GLU A 149 -0.17 20.34 9.07
N SER A 150 -1.36 20.56 8.54
CA SER A 150 -2.57 19.79 8.88
C SER A 150 -2.40 18.31 8.55
N TRP A 151 -1.81 18.01 7.40
CA TRP A 151 -1.48 16.63 7.06
C TRP A 151 -0.51 15.99 8.07
N ARG A 152 0.57 16.71 8.46
CA ARG A 152 1.55 16.21 9.43
C ARG A 152 0.91 15.93 10.79
N GLU A 153 0.03 16.80 11.25
CA GLU A 153 -0.70 16.61 12.51
C GLU A 153 -1.57 15.36 12.44
N ASP A 154 -2.37 15.21 11.39
CA ASP A 154 -3.25 14.08 11.20
C ASP A 154 -2.48 12.77 10.96
N PHE A 155 -1.42 12.79 10.14
CA PHE A 155 -0.55 11.63 9.94
C PHE A 155 0.13 11.17 11.23
N THR A 156 0.58 12.12 12.06
CA THR A 156 1.17 11.80 13.37
C THR A 156 0.13 11.21 14.33
N ALA A 157 -1.09 11.74 14.32
CA ALA A 157 -2.20 11.18 15.11
C ALA A 157 -2.56 9.77 14.62
N CYS A 158 -2.61 9.56 13.30
CA CYS A 158 -2.79 8.26 12.66
C CYS A 158 -1.68 7.28 13.09
N ALA A 159 -0.41 7.69 13.02
CA ALA A 159 0.74 6.89 13.43
C ALA A 159 0.73 6.52 14.92
N ARG A 160 0.14 7.36 15.77
CA ARG A 160 0.02 7.10 17.22
C ARG A 160 -0.95 5.96 17.51
N VAL A 161 -2.05 5.86 16.75
CA VAL A 161 -3.10 4.85 16.97
C VAL A 161 -2.89 3.59 16.12
N ALA A 162 -2.03 3.66 15.12
CA ALA A 162 -1.71 2.52 14.27
C ALA A 162 -0.99 1.43 15.08
N GLU A 163 -1.35 0.18 14.84
CA GLU A 163 -0.67 -0.96 15.45
C GLU A 163 0.71 -1.19 14.83
N ALA A 164 0.78 -1.21 13.49
CA ALA A 164 2.02 -1.47 12.76
C ALA A 164 2.36 -0.44 11.67
N TRP A 165 1.39 0.13 10.96
CA TRP A 165 1.65 0.99 9.82
C TRP A 165 0.78 2.25 9.82
N ALA A 166 1.40 3.39 9.52
CA ALA A 166 0.69 4.61 9.14
C ALA A 166 0.89 4.85 7.64
N VAL A 167 -0.22 5.02 6.92
CA VAL A 167 -0.20 5.10 5.46
C VAL A 167 -0.94 6.34 5.01
N LEU A 168 -0.33 7.17 4.16
CA LEU A 168 -1.06 8.09 3.32
C LEU A 168 -1.44 7.36 2.04
N ALA A 169 -2.71 7.22 1.77
CA ALA A 169 -3.25 6.54 0.58
C ALA A 169 -4.03 7.51 -0.30
N TYR A 170 -3.91 7.35 -1.61
CA TYR A 170 -4.81 7.96 -2.58
C TYR A 170 -5.94 7.00 -2.91
N ASP A 171 -7.17 7.47 -2.78
CA ASP A 171 -8.37 6.74 -3.21
C ASP A 171 -8.89 7.29 -4.55
N PRO A 172 -8.85 6.51 -5.63
CA PRO A 172 -9.35 6.94 -6.94
C PRO A 172 -10.88 7.02 -7.02
N TYR A 173 -11.64 6.56 -6.01
CA TYR A 173 -13.10 6.60 -6.01
C TYR A 173 -13.64 7.94 -5.52
N ASP A 174 -13.01 8.55 -4.52
CA ASP A 174 -13.38 9.88 -4.04
C ASP A 174 -12.40 10.97 -4.46
N ASP A 175 -11.31 10.56 -5.14
CA ASP A 175 -10.24 11.45 -5.60
C ASP A 175 -9.61 12.22 -4.44
N ARG A 176 -9.36 11.52 -3.32
CA ARG A 176 -8.84 12.08 -2.07
C ARG A 176 -7.64 11.33 -1.53
N TRP A 177 -6.89 12.02 -0.70
CA TRP A 177 -5.83 11.44 0.09
C TRP A 177 -6.31 11.21 1.53
N HIS A 178 -6.03 10.02 2.07
CA HIS A 178 -6.46 9.62 3.41
C HIS A 178 -5.28 9.11 4.22
N ASN A 179 -5.17 9.54 5.48
CA ASN A 179 -4.28 8.90 6.42
C ASN A 179 -4.98 7.68 7.04
N VAL A 180 -4.37 6.51 6.92
CA VAL A 180 -4.96 5.23 7.30
C VAL A 180 -4.07 4.55 8.32
N PRO A 181 -4.55 4.30 9.56
CA PRO A 181 -3.84 3.46 10.50
C PRO A 181 -4.10 1.99 10.17
N LEU A 182 -3.03 1.21 9.95
CA LEU A 182 -3.15 -0.21 9.73
C LEU A 182 -2.72 -0.97 10.98
N GLY A 183 -3.37 -2.13 11.19
CA GLY A 183 -2.91 -3.15 12.08
C GLY A 183 -1.67 -3.84 11.54
N GLU A 184 -1.47 -5.10 11.93
CA GLU A 184 -0.55 -5.93 11.19
C GLU A 184 -0.99 -6.04 9.73
N ALA A 185 -0.24 -6.71 8.88
CA ALA A 185 -0.36 -6.64 7.42
C ALA A 185 -1.73 -7.06 6.80
N ASP A 186 -2.73 -7.41 7.60
CA ASP A 186 -4.04 -7.86 7.14
C ASP A 186 -5.22 -6.98 7.60
N ALA A 187 -4.99 -6.04 8.51
CA ALA A 187 -6.08 -5.30 9.14
C ALA A 187 -6.05 -3.79 8.83
N GLY A 188 -7.23 -3.24 8.59
CA GLY A 188 -7.45 -1.80 8.46
C GLY A 188 -7.14 -1.19 7.10
N GLY A 189 -6.77 -2.01 6.09
CA GLY A 189 -6.47 -1.49 4.75
C GLY A 189 -7.67 -0.81 4.10
N TRP A 190 -7.44 0.35 3.47
CA TRP A 190 -8.44 1.03 2.66
C TRP A 190 -8.58 0.31 1.32
N VAL A 191 -9.71 -0.32 1.08
CA VAL A 191 -9.96 -1.08 -0.17
C VAL A 191 -9.94 -0.13 -1.38
N GLY A 192 -9.02 -0.38 -2.31
CA GLY A 192 -8.82 0.46 -3.49
C GLY A 192 -7.81 1.60 -3.27
N GLY A 193 -7.40 1.87 -2.04
CA GLY A 193 -6.39 2.90 -1.74
C GLY A 193 -5.00 2.52 -2.27
N ASN A 194 -4.34 3.50 -2.87
CA ASN A 194 -2.97 3.35 -3.38
C ASN A 194 -1.99 4.01 -2.42
N PRO A 195 -1.07 3.27 -1.79
CA PRO A 195 -0.14 3.83 -0.82
C PRO A 195 0.81 4.85 -1.46
N LEU A 196 0.82 6.06 -0.94
CA LEU A 196 1.73 7.15 -1.33
C LEU A 196 2.90 7.26 -0.35
N VAL A 197 2.60 7.36 0.96
CA VAL A 197 3.58 7.35 2.05
C VAL A 197 3.26 6.16 2.95
N VAL A 198 4.28 5.39 3.31
CA VAL A 198 4.17 4.27 4.23
C VAL A 198 5.21 4.41 5.32
N CYS A 199 4.77 4.48 6.57
CA CYS A 199 5.61 4.53 7.76
C CYS A 199 5.43 3.25 8.57
N ASP A 200 6.50 2.53 8.80
CA ASP A 200 6.51 1.38 9.72
C ASP A 200 6.59 1.92 11.16
N VAL A 201 5.53 1.72 11.95
CA VAL A 201 5.43 2.19 13.33
C VAL A 201 5.44 1.06 14.35
N ALA A 202 5.63 -0.18 13.91
CA ALA A 202 5.83 -1.31 14.79
C ALA A 202 7.10 -1.13 15.63
N GLU A 203 7.13 -1.68 16.83
CA GLU A 203 8.21 -1.44 17.79
C GLU A 203 9.60 -1.78 17.23
N TYR A 204 9.72 -2.85 16.48
CA TYR A 204 10.99 -3.26 15.86
C TYR A 204 11.55 -2.21 14.87
N ALA A 205 10.70 -1.36 14.30
CA ALA A 205 11.10 -0.40 13.27
C ALA A 205 11.82 0.84 13.84
N TRP A 206 11.70 1.11 15.14
CA TRP A 206 12.22 2.34 15.74
C TRP A 206 12.90 2.17 17.09
N SER A 207 12.58 1.12 17.85
CA SER A 207 12.98 1.01 19.27
C SER A 207 14.49 0.86 19.50
N ALA A 208 15.29 0.54 18.49
CA ALA A 208 16.74 0.50 18.60
C ALA A 208 17.38 1.89 18.62
N ASP A 209 16.72 2.90 18.00
CA ASP A 209 17.23 4.27 17.87
C ASP A 209 16.45 5.28 18.71
N TYR A 210 15.19 5.00 19.00
CA TYR A 210 14.27 5.94 19.63
C TYR A 210 13.67 5.39 20.92
N LYS A 211 13.42 6.29 21.87
CA LYS A 211 12.71 5.97 23.10
C LYS A 211 11.20 6.13 23.00
N ALA A 212 10.74 6.85 21.98
CA ALA A 212 9.32 7.12 21.75
C ALA A 212 9.02 7.10 20.25
N ARG A 213 7.89 6.48 19.90
CA ARG A 213 7.37 6.38 18.52
C ARG A 213 7.17 7.75 17.90
N GLU A 214 6.65 8.71 18.64
CA GLU A 214 6.37 10.05 18.15
C GLU A 214 7.63 10.77 17.66
N THR A 215 8.75 10.60 18.37
CA THR A 215 10.02 11.18 17.95
C THR A 215 10.52 10.55 16.65
N TYR A 216 10.38 9.24 16.50
CA TYR A 216 10.69 8.53 15.26
C TYR A 216 9.81 9.00 14.10
N VAL A 217 8.48 9.10 14.30
CA VAL A 217 7.54 9.54 13.26
C VAL A 217 7.85 10.97 12.80
N ALA A 218 8.16 11.88 13.73
CA ALA A 218 8.55 13.24 13.38
C ALA A 218 9.78 13.26 12.46
N ARG A 219 10.79 12.45 12.78
CA ARG A 219 11.99 12.31 11.95
C ARG A 219 11.71 11.62 10.62
N PHE A 220 10.85 10.60 10.61
CA PHE A 220 10.41 9.95 9.36
C PHE A 220 9.81 10.97 8.39
N VAL A 221 8.92 11.85 8.85
CA VAL A 221 8.27 12.87 8.01
C VAL A 221 9.29 13.84 7.38
N GLU A 222 10.40 14.13 8.06
CA GLU A 222 11.48 14.95 7.52
C GLU A 222 12.29 14.22 6.40
N HIS A 223 12.31 12.89 6.44
CA HIS A 223 13.11 12.05 5.55
C HIS A 223 12.28 11.31 4.49
N ILE A 224 11.07 11.79 4.20
CA ILE A 224 10.26 11.24 3.11
C ILE A 224 10.89 11.61 1.76
N ASP A 225 11.08 10.61 0.90
CA ASP A 225 11.41 10.84 -0.52
C ASP A 225 10.15 11.27 -1.28
N TRP A 226 9.95 12.58 -1.37
CA TRP A 226 8.81 13.16 -2.07
C TRP A 226 8.83 12.94 -3.58
N ASN A 227 9.98 12.58 -4.18
CA ASN A 227 10.05 12.21 -5.59
C ASN A 227 9.39 10.86 -5.80
N GLU A 228 9.66 9.90 -4.91
CA GLU A 228 8.98 8.59 -4.93
C GLU A 228 7.47 8.74 -4.70
N VAL A 229 7.04 9.58 -3.74
CA VAL A 229 5.62 9.87 -3.50
C VAL A 229 4.96 10.45 -4.75
N THR A 230 5.61 11.41 -5.41
CA THR A 230 5.13 12.02 -6.65
C THR A 230 5.00 10.98 -7.78
N ALA A 231 6.02 10.13 -7.94
CA ALA A 231 6.01 9.07 -8.95
C ALA A 231 4.85 8.08 -8.72
N ARG A 232 4.59 7.70 -7.47
CA ARG A 232 3.46 6.85 -7.11
C ARG A 232 2.13 7.50 -7.42
N TYR A 233 1.96 8.75 -7.05
CA TYR A 233 0.71 9.45 -7.32
C TYR A 233 0.44 9.56 -8.82
N HIS A 234 1.42 9.96 -9.62
CA HIS A 234 1.28 10.02 -11.08
C HIS A 234 0.98 8.66 -11.73
N ALA A 235 1.45 7.57 -11.12
CA ALA A 235 1.16 6.23 -11.63
C ALA A 235 -0.30 5.81 -11.44
N VAL A 236 -1.01 6.40 -10.48
CA VAL A 236 -2.38 6.01 -10.10
C VAL A 236 -3.41 7.10 -10.37
N ASP A 237 -3.00 8.36 -10.47
CA ASP A 237 -3.83 9.48 -10.90
C ASP A 237 -4.17 9.32 -12.38
N ARG A 238 -5.46 9.25 -12.68
CA ARG A 238 -5.98 9.03 -14.05
C ARG A 238 -6.43 10.32 -14.73
N ARG A 239 -6.14 11.47 -14.14
CA ARG A 239 -6.48 12.79 -14.71
C ARG A 239 -5.56 13.20 -15.83
#